data_c1e3820b6ce78f67d9a4cea1a391a0ae
#
_entry.id   c1e3820b6ce78f67d9a4cea1a391a0ae
#
_cell.length_a   1.000
_cell.length_b   1.000
_cell.length_c   1.000
_cell.angle_alpha   90.00
_cell.angle_beta   90.00
_cell.angle_gamma   90.00
#
_symmetry.space_group_name_H-M   'P 1'
#
loop_
_entity.id
_entity.type
_entity.pdbx_description
1 polymer ?
#
loop_
_entity_poly.entity_id
_entity_poly.type
_entity_poly.pdbx_seq_one_letter_code
_entity_poly.pdbx_strand_id
1 'polypeptide(L)'
;MKAGFCLQWICVACLPAGAMAEEISSVRLPDEVRAQQVRDLRFGMFICWSFSTFSGEEWTRGVTDVSFFHPTGCDTDPWCAAAKAAEMGYILFLAKHHDGFCLWDTQTTDWKVTKSPLGIDVLAQLRQSCDKHGLKLALYFSEGDWTWPGNKNPELKKAQLRELCTQYGPIEFFWMDHAQEDGGLDHEATAAWVEQFQPNCLVGFNHGAPAGRLCLRERGRPGPIGDAAASEYNKEAEQSYKGYLLAEFTYPILPEHEGGAQWFYSLPRHDRLCLPPDKIFQDYLGAVEYGNIFSLDAGPDYAGRLRDIDVETLTAVGQMIRDWRERPSKPGAERP
;
A
#
# COMPACT_ATOMS: atom_id res chain seq x y z
N MET A 1 25.44 -65.17 27.46
CA MET A 1 24.66 -63.97 27.69
C MET A 1 25.31 -62.83 26.93
N LYS A 2 24.78 -62.47 25.76
CA LYS A 2 25.29 -61.37 24.94
C LYS A 2 24.23 -60.25 25.01
N ALA A 3 24.59 -59.11 25.63
CA ALA A 3 23.75 -57.94 25.70
C ALA A 3 23.88 -57.14 24.36
N GLY A 4 22.77 -57.00 23.65
CA GLY A 4 22.69 -56.16 22.45
C GLY A 4 22.39 -54.72 22.85
N PHE A 5 23.27 -53.79 22.47
CA PHE A 5 23.03 -52.35 22.55
C PHE A 5 22.22 -51.90 21.33
N CYS A 6 21.03 -51.40 21.61
CA CYS A 6 20.17 -50.79 20.59
C CYS A 6 20.48 -49.27 20.52
N LEU A 7 21.12 -48.81 19.44
CA LEU A 7 21.33 -47.38 19.17
C LEU A 7 20.04 -46.80 18.62
N GLN A 8 19.37 -45.98 19.43
CA GLN A 8 18.27 -45.15 18.94
C GLN A 8 18.85 -43.93 18.22
N TRP A 9 18.55 -43.84 16.92
CA TRP A 9 18.81 -42.64 16.13
C TRP A 9 17.76 -41.56 16.50
N ILE A 10 18.21 -40.49 17.14
CA ILE A 10 17.40 -39.30 17.34
C ILE A 10 17.40 -38.52 16.04
N CYS A 11 16.30 -38.58 15.31
CA CYS A 11 16.05 -37.72 14.16
C CYS A 11 15.77 -36.31 14.66
N VAL A 12 16.76 -35.41 14.63
CA VAL A 12 16.55 -33.99 14.85
C VAL A 12 15.83 -33.46 13.59
N ALA A 13 14.53 -33.27 13.70
CA ALA A 13 13.75 -32.55 12.70
C ALA A 13 14.24 -31.10 12.69
N CYS A 14 14.97 -30.69 11.65
CA CYS A 14 15.16 -29.28 11.34
C CYS A 14 13.79 -28.67 11.03
N LEU A 15 13.24 -27.94 11.97
CA LEU A 15 12.14 -27.00 11.70
C LEU A 15 12.67 -25.95 10.72
N PRO A 16 11.93 -25.60 9.66
CA PRO A 16 12.31 -24.48 8.83
C PRO A 16 12.32 -23.23 9.72
N ALA A 17 13.38 -22.43 9.60
CA ALA A 17 13.47 -21.13 10.23
C ALA A 17 12.27 -20.29 9.74
N GLY A 18 11.22 -20.22 10.54
CA GLY A 18 10.12 -19.29 10.31
C GLY A 18 10.72 -17.89 10.27
N ALA A 19 10.43 -17.14 9.22
CA ALA A 19 10.77 -15.72 9.18
C ALA A 19 10.22 -15.09 10.46
N MET A 20 11.14 -14.57 11.32
CA MET A 20 10.74 -13.84 12.50
C MET A 20 9.98 -12.61 12.03
N ALA A 21 8.77 -12.40 12.55
CA ALA A 21 8.02 -11.18 12.27
C ALA A 21 8.90 -9.97 12.66
N GLU A 22 9.03 -9.01 11.75
CA GLU A 22 9.80 -7.79 12.02
C GLU A 22 9.12 -7.01 13.14
N GLU A 23 9.90 -6.64 14.19
CA GLU A 23 9.39 -5.92 15.33
C GLU A 23 9.34 -4.41 15.06
N ILE A 24 8.32 -3.75 15.60
CA ILE A 24 8.19 -2.29 15.54
C ILE A 24 9.29 -1.68 16.41
N SER A 25 10.17 -0.87 15.79
CA SER A 25 11.20 -0.15 16.54
C SER A 25 10.58 0.91 17.45
N SER A 26 11.04 0.96 18.70
CA SER A 26 10.70 2.02 19.64
C SER A 26 11.58 3.27 19.52
N VAL A 27 12.63 3.22 18.70
CA VAL A 27 13.60 4.31 18.53
C VAL A 27 13.31 5.04 17.22
N ARG A 28 13.09 6.34 17.32
CA ARG A 28 12.96 7.22 16.15
C ARG A 28 14.34 7.47 15.54
N LEU A 29 14.47 7.12 14.28
CA LEU A 29 15.66 7.39 13.48
C LEU A 29 15.70 8.85 12.98
N PRO A 30 16.88 9.38 12.63
CA PRO A 30 16.98 10.66 11.94
C PRO A 30 16.16 10.68 10.64
N ASP A 31 15.61 11.83 10.29
CA ASP A 31 14.74 11.99 9.12
C ASP A 31 15.40 11.51 7.82
N GLU A 32 16.69 11.79 7.64
CA GLU A 32 17.45 11.34 6.45
C GLU A 32 17.53 9.81 6.36
N VAL A 33 17.67 9.12 7.51
CA VAL A 33 17.70 7.66 7.55
C VAL A 33 16.33 7.07 7.23
N ARG A 34 15.25 7.62 7.82
CA ARG A 34 13.89 7.20 7.55
C ARG A 34 13.51 7.40 6.07
N ALA A 35 13.87 8.56 5.54
CA ALA A 35 13.65 8.87 4.13
C ALA A 35 14.42 7.91 3.22
N GLN A 36 15.67 7.57 3.58
CA GLN A 36 16.47 6.64 2.77
C GLN A 36 15.88 5.22 2.79
N GLN A 37 15.41 4.75 3.94
CA GLN A 37 14.73 3.45 4.04
C GLN A 37 13.53 3.37 3.09
N VAL A 38 12.71 4.42 3.02
CA VAL A 38 11.56 4.47 2.11
C VAL A 38 12.01 4.62 0.65
N ARG A 39 13.03 5.45 0.34
CA ARG A 39 13.59 5.57 -1.02
C ARG A 39 14.10 4.25 -1.57
N ASP A 40 14.72 3.43 -0.72
CA ASP A 40 15.29 2.14 -1.12
C ASP A 40 14.21 1.14 -1.56
N LEU A 41 12.96 1.36 -1.20
CA LEU A 41 11.81 0.57 -1.66
C LEU A 41 11.48 0.82 -3.13
N ARG A 42 11.71 2.02 -3.65
CA ARG A 42 11.63 2.48 -5.05
C ARG A 42 10.26 2.33 -5.69
N PHE A 43 9.72 1.12 -5.76
CA PHE A 43 8.52 0.74 -6.48
C PHE A 43 7.65 -0.15 -5.63
N GLY A 44 6.34 0.04 -5.65
CA GLY A 44 5.38 -0.73 -4.89
C GLY A 44 4.08 -0.97 -5.64
N MET A 45 3.32 -1.94 -5.16
CA MET A 45 1.96 -2.19 -5.63
C MET A 45 0.97 -1.54 -4.68
N PHE A 46 0.10 -0.69 -5.20
CA PHE A 46 -1.05 -0.22 -4.47
C PHE A 46 -2.21 -1.18 -4.72
N ILE A 47 -2.86 -1.66 -3.67
CA ILE A 47 -4.01 -2.57 -3.75
C ILE A 47 -5.25 -1.85 -3.26
N CYS A 48 -6.14 -1.50 -4.19
CA CYS A 48 -7.46 -0.96 -3.93
C CYS A 48 -8.52 -2.04 -4.09
N TRP A 49 -9.07 -2.53 -2.99
CA TRP A 49 -10.10 -3.56 -2.97
C TRP A 49 -11.11 -3.29 -1.85
N SER A 50 -12.34 -2.94 -2.18
CA SER A 50 -13.39 -2.58 -1.23
C SER A 50 -14.77 -2.65 -1.90
N PHE A 51 -15.76 -1.96 -1.36
CA PHE A 51 -17.10 -1.85 -1.95
C PHE A 51 -17.10 -1.35 -3.39
N SER A 52 -16.17 -0.47 -3.75
CA SER A 52 -16.05 0.09 -5.10
C SER A 52 -15.75 -0.99 -6.16
N THR A 53 -15.07 -2.08 -5.79
CA THR A 53 -14.94 -3.26 -6.64
C THR A 53 -16.31 -3.85 -7.03
N PHE A 54 -17.29 -3.85 -6.11
CA PHE A 54 -18.59 -4.49 -6.31
C PHE A 54 -19.66 -3.55 -6.84
N SER A 55 -19.55 -2.24 -6.57
CA SER A 55 -20.47 -1.24 -7.16
C SER A 55 -20.11 -0.90 -8.60
N GLY A 56 -18.85 -1.05 -9.00
CA GLY A 56 -18.33 -0.51 -10.26
C GLY A 56 -18.28 1.02 -10.28
N GLU A 57 -18.33 1.64 -9.11
CA GLU A 57 -18.28 3.09 -8.91
C GLU A 57 -17.02 3.45 -8.13
N GLU A 58 -16.35 4.55 -8.50
CA GLU A 58 -15.16 5.01 -7.76
C GLU A 58 -15.48 5.27 -6.29
N TRP A 59 -16.63 5.84 -6.02
CA TRP A 59 -17.11 6.23 -4.70
C TRP A 59 -18.44 5.56 -4.39
N THR A 60 -18.38 4.45 -3.68
CA THR A 60 -19.58 3.72 -3.27
C THR A 60 -20.28 4.45 -2.13
N ARG A 61 -21.55 4.79 -2.32
CA ARG A 61 -22.39 5.47 -1.33
C ARG A 61 -23.67 4.69 -1.09
N GLY A 62 -24.30 4.91 0.09
CA GLY A 62 -25.62 4.37 0.40
C GLY A 62 -25.63 2.86 0.69
N VAL A 63 -24.51 2.20 0.81
CA VAL A 63 -24.44 0.82 1.30
C VAL A 63 -24.76 0.80 2.78
N THR A 64 -25.63 -0.10 3.20
CA THR A 64 -26.11 -0.24 4.58
C THR A 64 -25.83 -1.61 5.18
N ASP A 65 -25.24 -2.54 4.40
CA ASP A 65 -24.97 -3.90 4.81
C ASP A 65 -23.57 -4.32 4.35
N VAL A 66 -22.76 -4.84 5.26
CA VAL A 66 -21.41 -5.32 4.98
C VAL A 66 -21.38 -6.52 4.03
N SER A 67 -22.51 -7.23 3.86
CA SER A 67 -22.66 -8.30 2.89
C SER A 67 -22.54 -7.82 1.43
N PHE A 68 -22.56 -6.52 1.19
CA PHE A 68 -22.24 -5.93 -0.11
C PHE A 68 -20.81 -6.26 -0.57
N PHE A 69 -19.88 -6.42 0.37
CA PHE A 69 -18.53 -6.94 0.10
C PHE A 69 -18.58 -8.48 0.14
N HIS A 70 -18.73 -9.11 -1.03
CA HIS A 70 -18.96 -10.55 -1.16
C HIS A 70 -18.02 -11.24 -2.17
N PRO A 71 -16.70 -11.08 -2.03
CA PRO A 71 -15.77 -11.78 -2.91
C PRO A 71 -15.92 -13.30 -2.75
N THR A 72 -15.65 -14.02 -3.84
CA THR A 72 -15.70 -15.49 -3.84
C THR A 72 -14.45 -16.14 -3.26
N GLY A 73 -13.41 -15.35 -2.97
CA GLY A 73 -12.18 -15.78 -2.33
C GLY A 73 -11.28 -14.59 -1.97
N CYS A 74 -10.24 -14.89 -1.23
CA CYS A 74 -9.14 -13.96 -0.95
C CYS A 74 -7.89 -14.78 -0.67
N ASP A 75 -6.91 -14.63 -1.53
CA ASP A 75 -5.55 -15.12 -1.31
C ASP A 75 -4.60 -13.99 -1.66
N THR A 76 -3.90 -13.46 -0.65
CA THR A 76 -3.00 -12.31 -0.82
C THR A 76 -1.60 -12.73 -1.27
N ASP A 77 -1.27 -14.03 -1.25
CA ASP A 77 0.03 -14.54 -1.66
C ASP A 77 0.33 -14.29 -3.15
N PRO A 78 -0.60 -14.52 -4.09
CA PRO A 78 -0.42 -14.15 -5.50
C PRO A 78 -0.21 -12.65 -5.73
N TRP A 79 -0.81 -11.75 -4.91
CA TRP A 79 -0.57 -10.32 -5.01
C TRP A 79 0.90 -9.99 -4.72
N CYS A 80 1.41 -10.55 -3.61
CA CYS A 80 2.82 -10.39 -3.23
C CYS A 80 3.77 -11.04 -4.24
N ALA A 81 3.42 -12.20 -4.79
CA ALA A 81 4.21 -12.85 -5.83
C ALA A 81 4.30 -11.99 -7.11
N ALA A 82 3.18 -11.37 -7.55
CA ALA A 82 3.16 -10.46 -8.69
C ALA A 82 3.99 -9.20 -8.43
N ALA A 83 3.91 -8.62 -7.23
CA ALA A 83 4.74 -7.49 -6.81
C ALA A 83 6.24 -7.84 -6.87
N LYS A 84 6.64 -9.01 -6.38
CA LYS A 84 8.03 -9.49 -6.48
C LYS A 84 8.47 -9.72 -7.91
N ALA A 85 7.60 -10.27 -8.76
CA ALA A 85 7.89 -10.44 -10.18
C ALA A 85 8.15 -9.10 -10.88
N ALA A 86 7.51 -8.03 -10.41
CA ALA A 86 7.69 -6.65 -10.88
C ALA A 86 8.89 -5.91 -10.23
N GLU A 87 9.72 -6.57 -9.40
CA GLU A 87 10.83 -5.93 -8.66
C GLU A 87 10.37 -4.87 -7.63
N MET A 88 9.14 -4.98 -7.14
CA MET A 88 8.59 -4.09 -6.12
C MET A 88 9.16 -4.40 -4.73
N GLY A 89 9.31 -3.36 -3.91
CA GLY A 89 9.82 -3.44 -2.54
C GLY A 89 8.72 -3.42 -1.46
N TYR A 90 7.50 -2.99 -1.80
CA TYR A 90 6.41 -2.85 -0.83
C TYR A 90 5.03 -3.06 -1.45
N ILE A 91 4.06 -3.30 -0.55
CA ILE A 91 2.62 -3.19 -0.85
C ILE A 91 2.08 -1.96 -0.11
N LEU A 92 1.41 -1.07 -0.81
CA LEU A 92 0.51 -0.07 -0.26
C LEU A 92 -0.90 -0.65 -0.30
N PHE A 93 -1.51 -0.85 0.86
CA PHE A 93 -2.82 -1.50 0.96
C PHE A 93 -3.89 -0.52 1.43
N LEU A 94 -5.01 -0.49 0.71
CA LEU A 94 -6.18 0.27 1.10
C LEU A 94 -6.87 -0.39 2.30
N ALA A 95 -6.53 0.06 3.52
CA ALA A 95 -7.12 -0.47 4.73
C ALA A 95 -8.57 0.01 4.94
N LYS A 96 -8.86 1.27 4.61
CA LYS A 96 -10.21 1.86 4.67
C LYS A 96 -10.37 2.95 3.61
N HIS A 97 -11.41 2.84 2.78
CA HIS A 97 -11.83 3.88 1.84
C HIS A 97 -12.85 4.85 2.48
N HIS A 98 -13.37 5.79 1.69
CA HIS A 98 -14.32 6.83 2.17
C HIS A 98 -15.68 6.28 2.60
N ASP A 99 -16.00 5.04 2.22
CA ASP A 99 -17.20 4.33 2.68
C ASP A 99 -17.10 3.86 4.14
N GLY A 100 -15.93 4.01 4.76
CA GLY A 100 -15.67 3.63 6.14
C GLY A 100 -15.50 2.12 6.38
N PHE A 101 -15.59 1.29 5.33
CA PHE A 101 -15.45 -0.16 5.46
C PHE A 101 -13.99 -0.56 5.73
N CYS A 102 -13.79 -1.25 6.85
CA CYS A 102 -12.47 -1.63 7.34
C CYS A 102 -12.07 -3.02 6.83
N LEU A 103 -10.94 -3.11 6.13
CA LEU A 103 -10.40 -4.38 5.61
C LEU A 103 -9.52 -5.13 6.62
N TRP A 104 -9.62 -4.77 7.90
CA TRP A 104 -9.01 -5.46 9.04
C TRP A 104 -10.07 -5.75 10.13
N ASP A 105 -9.73 -6.60 11.09
CA ASP A 105 -10.64 -6.97 12.20
C ASP A 105 -10.68 -5.90 13.30
N THR A 106 -11.06 -4.66 12.93
CA THR A 106 -11.19 -3.57 13.89
C THR A 106 -12.16 -3.90 15.02
N GLN A 107 -11.86 -3.42 16.22
CA GLN A 107 -12.74 -3.50 17.37
C GLN A 107 -13.60 -2.22 17.53
N THR A 108 -13.45 -1.26 16.62
CA THR A 108 -14.11 0.04 16.71
C THR A 108 -15.49 0.09 16.07
N THR A 109 -15.78 -0.85 15.16
CA THR A 109 -17.05 -0.92 14.43
C THR A 109 -17.30 -2.33 13.91
N ASP A 110 -18.57 -2.67 13.67
CA ASP A 110 -18.98 -3.86 12.91
C ASP A 110 -18.95 -3.65 11.39
N TRP A 111 -18.62 -2.43 10.91
CA TRP A 111 -18.45 -2.09 9.50
C TRP A 111 -17.07 -2.54 9.00
N LYS A 112 -16.87 -3.87 8.98
CA LYS A 112 -15.58 -4.50 8.77
C LYS A 112 -15.68 -5.82 8.01
N VAL A 113 -14.55 -6.20 7.40
CA VAL A 113 -14.44 -7.38 6.53
C VAL A 113 -14.74 -8.69 7.24
N THR A 114 -14.41 -8.82 8.52
CA THR A 114 -14.71 -10.05 9.29
C THR A 114 -16.21 -10.25 9.58
N LYS A 115 -17.02 -9.22 9.36
CA LYS A 115 -18.51 -9.30 9.41
C LYS A 115 -19.15 -9.47 8.03
N SER A 116 -18.38 -9.32 6.95
CA SER A 116 -18.84 -9.60 5.59
C SER A 116 -18.88 -11.10 5.30
N PRO A 117 -19.46 -11.55 4.17
CA PRO A 117 -19.43 -12.96 3.75
C PRO A 117 -18.02 -13.55 3.63
N LEU A 118 -16.99 -12.73 3.39
CA LEU A 118 -15.59 -13.17 3.36
C LEU A 118 -15.10 -13.68 4.72
N GLY A 119 -15.43 -12.97 5.81
CA GLY A 119 -15.21 -13.42 7.18
C GLY A 119 -13.75 -13.52 7.65
N ILE A 120 -12.79 -12.96 6.91
CA ILE A 120 -11.36 -13.00 7.24
C ILE A 120 -10.77 -11.60 7.38
N ASP A 121 -9.73 -11.45 8.19
CA ASP A 121 -8.92 -10.24 8.28
C ASP A 121 -7.94 -10.21 7.09
N VAL A 122 -8.27 -9.43 6.06
CA VAL A 122 -7.48 -9.34 4.83
C VAL A 122 -6.11 -8.72 5.09
N LEU A 123 -6.04 -7.72 5.95
CA LEU A 123 -4.77 -7.07 6.29
C LEU A 123 -3.82 -8.00 7.04
N ALA A 124 -4.35 -8.82 7.96
CA ALA A 124 -3.55 -9.83 8.65
C ALA A 124 -3.00 -10.89 7.70
N GLN A 125 -3.82 -11.36 6.75
CA GLN A 125 -3.37 -12.30 5.73
C GLN A 125 -2.31 -11.65 4.82
N LEU A 126 -2.52 -10.40 4.40
CA LEU A 126 -1.56 -9.67 3.58
C LEU A 126 -0.23 -9.45 4.29
N ARG A 127 -0.25 -9.12 5.61
CA ARG A 127 1.00 -9.00 6.39
C ARG A 127 1.82 -10.29 6.31
N GLN A 128 1.19 -11.44 6.50
CA GLN A 128 1.86 -12.74 6.40
C GLN A 128 2.43 -12.98 5.00
N SER A 129 1.70 -12.63 3.95
CA SER A 129 2.18 -12.73 2.58
C SER A 129 3.34 -11.78 2.31
N CYS A 130 3.30 -10.54 2.81
CA CYS A 130 4.41 -9.60 2.71
C CYS A 130 5.67 -10.15 3.38
N ASP A 131 5.56 -10.68 4.60
CA ASP A 131 6.68 -11.28 5.34
C ASP A 131 7.28 -12.46 4.57
N LYS A 132 6.45 -13.34 4.04
CA LYS A 132 6.87 -14.49 3.23
C LYS A 132 7.67 -14.07 1.98
N HIS A 133 7.25 -13.00 1.31
CA HIS A 133 7.87 -12.51 0.08
C HIS A 133 8.96 -11.45 0.31
N GLY A 134 9.22 -11.05 1.55
CA GLY A 134 10.19 -9.99 1.89
C GLY A 134 9.78 -8.64 1.32
N LEU A 135 8.47 -8.34 1.34
CA LEU A 135 7.89 -7.05 0.99
C LEU A 135 7.61 -6.23 2.24
N LYS A 136 7.80 -4.93 2.14
CA LYS A 136 7.38 -4.00 3.19
C LYS A 136 5.89 -3.65 3.04
N LEU A 137 5.29 -3.16 4.12
CA LEU A 137 3.87 -2.78 4.15
C LEU A 137 3.72 -1.27 4.35
N ALA A 138 2.90 -0.65 3.54
CA ALA A 138 2.38 0.70 3.70
C ALA A 138 0.86 0.65 3.67
N LEU A 139 0.19 1.62 4.29
CA LEU A 139 -1.26 1.62 4.39
C LEU A 139 -1.86 2.92 3.85
N TYR A 140 -2.90 2.78 3.04
CA TYR A 140 -3.83 3.85 2.73
C TYR A 140 -4.96 3.86 3.77
N PHE A 141 -5.29 5.02 4.27
CA PHE A 141 -6.37 5.22 5.21
C PHE A 141 -7.12 6.52 4.89
N SER A 142 -8.41 6.40 4.59
CA SER A 142 -9.28 7.57 4.47
C SER A 142 -9.76 8.00 5.86
N GLU A 143 -9.61 9.28 6.18
CA GLU A 143 -10.27 9.90 7.34
C GLU A 143 -11.74 10.23 7.04
N GLY A 144 -12.11 10.35 5.76
CA GLY A 144 -13.51 10.43 5.33
C GLY A 144 -14.27 9.17 5.70
N ASP A 145 -15.52 9.32 6.11
CA ASP A 145 -16.43 8.22 6.38
C ASP A 145 -17.85 8.65 6.02
N TRP A 146 -18.28 8.24 4.83
CA TRP A 146 -19.55 8.68 4.26
C TRP A 146 -20.75 7.82 4.64
N THR A 147 -20.49 6.68 5.28
CA THR A 147 -21.53 5.71 5.65
C THR A 147 -22.32 6.18 6.87
N TRP A 148 -21.66 6.88 7.79
CA TRP A 148 -22.24 7.28 9.05
C TRP A 148 -22.15 8.80 9.23
N PRO A 149 -23.26 9.54 9.19
CA PRO A 149 -23.25 10.96 9.53
C PRO A 149 -22.73 11.27 10.95
N GLY A 150 -22.67 10.24 11.82
CA GLY A 150 -22.17 10.35 13.19
C GLY A 150 -20.69 10.02 13.38
N ASN A 151 -19.98 9.62 12.33
CA ASN A 151 -18.54 9.27 12.40
C ASN A 151 -17.59 10.46 12.45
N LYS A 152 -18.12 11.68 12.61
CA LYS A 152 -17.35 12.88 12.96
C LYS A 152 -16.80 12.75 14.39
N ASN A 153 -15.95 11.76 14.59
CA ASN A 153 -15.41 11.40 15.89
C ASN A 153 -13.90 11.18 15.81
N PRO A 154 -13.08 12.16 16.25
CA PRO A 154 -11.63 12.04 16.24
C PRO A 154 -11.11 10.88 17.09
N GLU A 155 -11.80 10.50 18.16
CA GLU A 155 -11.40 9.36 19.00
C GLU A 155 -11.57 8.02 18.27
N LEU A 156 -12.58 7.90 17.39
CA LEU A 156 -12.71 6.73 16.51
C LEU A 156 -11.51 6.62 15.56
N LYS A 157 -11.11 7.75 14.93
CA LYS A 157 -9.95 7.77 14.02
C LYS A 157 -8.67 7.41 14.75
N LYS A 158 -8.44 7.94 15.94
CA LYS A 158 -7.31 7.58 16.80
C LYS A 158 -7.30 6.10 17.14
N ALA A 159 -8.46 5.54 17.52
CA ALA A 159 -8.55 4.12 17.87
C ALA A 159 -8.23 3.23 16.66
N GLN A 160 -8.77 3.54 15.48
CA GLN A 160 -8.49 2.82 14.24
C GLN A 160 -7.00 2.90 13.85
N LEU A 161 -6.41 4.09 13.84
CA LEU A 161 -4.99 4.28 13.57
C LEU A 161 -4.10 3.55 14.58
N ARG A 162 -4.49 3.54 15.87
CA ARG A 162 -3.75 2.79 16.89
C ARG A 162 -3.76 1.29 16.60
N GLU A 163 -4.93 0.71 16.24
CA GLU A 163 -5.01 -0.71 15.85
C GLU A 163 -4.05 -1.01 14.70
N LEU A 164 -4.12 -0.22 13.62
CA LEU A 164 -3.26 -0.39 12.46
C LEU A 164 -1.77 -0.28 12.82
N CYS A 165 -1.41 0.68 13.66
CA CYS A 165 -0.02 0.89 14.08
C CYS A 165 0.51 -0.15 15.06
N THR A 166 -0.34 -0.94 15.75
CA THR A 166 0.11 -1.83 16.84
C THR A 166 -0.12 -3.32 16.57
N GLN A 167 -0.93 -3.68 15.59
CA GLN A 167 -1.37 -5.08 15.40
C GLN A 167 -0.79 -5.74 14.15
N TYR A 168 -0.28 -4.95 13.18
CA TYR A 168 0.12 -5.46 11.85
C TYR A 168 1.62 -5.30 11.55
N GLY A 169 2.45 -5.16 12.59
CA GLY A 169 3.90 -5.03 12.45
C GLY A 169 4.32 -3.65 11.93
N PRO A 170 5.57 -3.51 11.45
CA PRO A 170 6.08 -2.24 10.94
C PRO A 170 5.33 -1.76 9.70
N ILE A 171 5.01 -0.47 9.68
CA ILE A 171 4.40 0.26 8.56
C ILE A 171 5.41 1.28 8.05
N GLU A 172 5.77 1.22 6.77
CA GLU A 172 6.78 2.13 6.20
C GLU A 172 6.25 3.55 6.05
N PHE A 173 4.98 3.66 5.57
CA PHE A 173 4.30 4.95 5.50
C PHE A 173 2.78 4.79 5.49
N PHE A 174 2.08 5.86 5.89
CA PHE A 174 0.65 6.03 5.67
C PHE A 174 0.39 6.99 4.52
N TRP A 175 -0.52 6.59 3.67
CA TRP A 175 -1.16 7.41 2.64
C TRP A 175 -2.52 7.85 3.17
N MET A 176 -2.63 9.10 3.69
CA MET A 176 -3.84 9.62 4.32
C MET A 176 -4.67 10.38 3.30
N ASP A 177 -5.92 10.00 3.18
CA ASP A 177 -6.88 10.66 2.30
C ASP A 177 -8.00 11.30 3.09
N HIS A 178 -8.59 12.38 2.54
CA HIS A 178 -9.64 13.14 3.20
C HIS A 178 -9.30 13.50 4.66
N ALA A 179 -8.02 13.76 4.94
CA ALA A 179 -7.58 14.18 6.25
C ALA A 179 -8.29 15.47 6.70
N GLN A 180 -8.64 15.53 7.99
CA GLN A 180 -9.46 16.57 8.64
C GLN A 180 -10.96 16.53 8.26
N GLU A 181 -11.38 15.66 7.35
CA GLU A 181 -12.80 15.48 7.07
C GLU A 181 -13.49 14.60 8.13
N ASP A 182 -14.81 14.73 8.20
CA ASP A 182 -15.67 13.94 9.09
C ASP A 182 -15.21 13.88 10.55
N GLY A 183 -14.67 15.01 11.05
CA GLY A 183 -14.15 15.11 12.41
C GLY A 183 -12.83 14.38 12.61
N GLY A 184 -12.06 14.18 11.57
CA GLY A 184 -10.68 13.74 11.65
C GLY A 184 -9.78 14.70 12.43
N LEU A 185 -8.59 14.24 12.75
CA LEU A 185 -7.57 15.05 13.40
C LEU A 185 -6.98 16.06 12.40
N ASP A 186 -6.42 17.16 12.89
CA ASP A 186 -5.55 17.97 12.05
C ASP A 186 -4.28 17.18 11.63
N HIS A 187 -3.61 17.62 10.58
CA HIS A 187 -2.47 16.91 10.00
C HIS A 187 -1.32 16.69 10.99
N GLU A 188 -1.02 17.70 11.82
CA GLU A 188 0.04 17.61 12.83
C GLU A 188 -0.34 16.59 13.91
N ALA A 189 -1.59 16.61 14.38
CA ALA A 189 -2.07 15.66 15.38
C ALA A 189 -2.10 14.22 14.83
N THR A 190 -2.50 14.02 13.57
CA THR A 190 -2.48 12.69 12.93
C THR A 190 -1.04 12.16 12.80
N ALA A 191 -0.12 12.98 12.29
CA ALA A 191 1.28 12.59 12.15
C ALA A 191 1.90 12.24 13.51
N ALA A 192 1.68 13.07 14.54
CA ALA A 192 2.18 12.83 15.89
C ALA A 192 1.55 11.57 16.53
N TRP A 193 0.28 11.28 16.23
CA TRP A 193 -0.39 10.08 16.73
C TRP A 193 0.21 8.81 16.11
N VAL A 194 0.46 8.80 14.81
CA VAL A 194 1.14 7.68 14.14
C VAL A 194 2.57 7.52 14.67
N GLU A 195 3.34 8.60 14.78
CA GLU A 195 4.73 8.57 15.26
C GLU A 195 4.84 8.01 16.69
N GLN A 196 3.82 8.19 17.54
CA GLN A 196 3.81 7.65 18.89
C GLN A 196 3.94 6.11 18.92
N PHE A 197 3.36 5.40 17.93
CA PHE A 197 3.35 3.94 17.85
C PHE A 197 4.32 3.40 16.79
N GLN A 198 4.58 4.17 15.75
CA GLN A 198 5.43 3.84 14.60
C GLN A 198 6.42 4.99 14.35
N PRO A 199 7.46 5.16 15.19
CA PRO A 199 8.31 6.36 15.16
C PRO A 199 9.10 6.54 13.87
N ASN A 200 9.23 5.49 13.05
CA ASN A 200 9.93 5.53 11.77
C ASN A 200 8.99 5.58 10.56
N CYS A 201 7.69 5.47 10.77
CA CYS A 201 6.68 5.58 9.71
C CYS A 201 6.61 7.03 9.19
N LEU A 202 6.59 7.20 7.87
CA LEU A 202 6.27 8.49 7.26
C LEU A 202 4.76 8.60 7.04
N VAL A 203 4.25 9.82 7.07
CA VAL A 203 2.84 10.08 6.77
C VAL A 203 2.76 11.04 5.58
N GLY A 204 2.00 10.67 4.56
CA GLY A 204 1.64 11.55 3.46
C GLY A 204 0.16 11.94 3.58
N PHE A 205 -0.15 13.18 3.28
CA PHE A 205 -1.53 13.66 3.19
C PHE A 205 -1.86 14.02 1.75
N ASN A 206 -2.93 13.46 1.22
CA ASN A 206 -3.44 13.85 -0.08
C ASN A 206 -3.84 15.33 -0.05
N HIS A 207 -3.69 16.03 -1.17
CA HIS A 207 -3.87 17.48 -1.29
C HIS A 207 -2.87 18.36 -0.52
N GLY A 208 -1.85 17.75 0.09
CA GLY A 208 -0.65 18.40 0.56
C GLY A 208 -0.70 18.92 2.00
N ALA A 209 0.06 18.29 2.88
CA ALA A 209 0.45 18.82 4.18
C ALA A 209 1.80 18.23 4.59
N PRO A 210 2.82 19.06 4.85
CA PRO A 210 4.19 18.58 5.12
C PRO A 210 4.38 17.96 6.51
N ALA A 211 3.37 17.98 7.38
CA ALA A 211 3.43 17.45 8.75
C ALA A 211 3.97 16.01 8.80
N GLY A 212 3.54 15.16 7.85
CA GLY A 212 3.95 13.75 7.79
C GLY A 212 5.23 13.47 7.02
N ARG A 213 5.82 14.46 6.36
CA ARG A 213 7.09 14.43 5.64
C ARG A 213 7.12 13.69 4.31
N LEU A 214 6.04 13.02 3.88
CA LEU A 214 5.89 12.38 2.58
C LEU A 214 4.96 13.21 1.68
N CYS A 215 5.44 13.63 0.50
CA CYS A 215 4.66 14.36 -0.48
C CYS A 215 3.91 13.37 -1.38
N LEU A 216 2.60 13.31 -1.28
CA LEU A 216 1.78 12.47 -2.14
C LEU A 216 1.44 13.17 -3.46
N ARG A 217 1.47 12.42 -4.55
CA ARG A 217 1.17 12.89 -5.91
C ARG A 217 0.21 11.94 -6.61
N GLU A 218 -1.03 11.98 -6.18
CA GLU A 218 -2.10 11.23 -6.81
C GLU A 218 -2.23 11.63 -8.30
N ARG A 219 -2.36 10.65 -9.18
CA ARG A 219 -2.33 10.82 -10.65
C ARG A 219 -1.15 11.67 -11.11
N GLY A 220 -0.09 11.65 -10.32
CA GLY A 220 1.12 12.39 -10.56
C GLY A 220 2.01 11.73 -11.61
N ARG A 221 3.11 12.39 -11.87
CA ARG A 221 4.20 11.91 -12.72
C ARG A 221 5.53 12.11 -12.00
N PRO A 222 6.56 11.33 -12.34
CA PRO A 222 7.87 11.51 -11.74
C PRO A 222 8.41 12.92 -11.99
N GLY A 223 9.06 13.47 -10.97
CA GLY A 223 9.67 14.80 -11.00
C GLY A 223 10.25 15.14 -9.63
N PRO A 224 11.03 16.23 -9.52
CA PRO A 224 11.57 16.68 -8.25
C PRO A 224 10.45 17.07 -7.28
N ILE A 225 10.72 17.03 -5.97
CA ILE A 225 9.71 17.34 -4.92
C ILE A 225 9.08 18.73 -5.16
N GLY A 226 9.83 19.72 -5.57
CA GLY A 226 9.35 21.08 -5.82
C GLY A 226 8.60 21.30 -7.13
N ASP A 227 8.35 20.26 -7.94
CA ASP A 227 7.64 20.39 -9.21
C ASP A 227 6.11 20.28 -9.00
N ALA A 228 5.43 21.43 -8.89
CA ALA A 228 3.97 21.52 -8.78
C ALA A 228 3.24 20.86 -9.96
N ALA A 229 3.84 20.85 -11.16
CA ALA A 229 3.26 20.23 -12.34
C ALA A 229 3.32 18.69 -12.32
N ALA A 230 4.08 18.11 -11.39
CA ALA A 230 4.19 16.66 -11.24
C ALA A 230 2.97 16.03 -10.55
N SER A 231 2.00 16.82 -10.05
CA SER A 231 0.77 16.29 -9.47
C SER A 231 -0.45 17.02 -10.01
N GLU A 232 -1.51 16.28 -10.25
CA GLU A 232 -2.79 16.85 -10.68
C GLU A 232 -3.49 17.60 -9.53
N TYR A 233 -3.44 17.04 -8.32
CA TYR A 233 -4.18 17.54 -7.17
C TYR A 233 -3.36 18.46 -6.26
N ASN A 234 -2.05 18.39 -6.29
CA ASN A 234 -1.16 19.15 -5.41
C ASN A 234 -0.55 20.39 -6.08
N LYS A 235 -1.20 20.94 -7.11
CA LYS A 235 -0.73 22.13 -7.85
C LYS A 235 -0.54 23.37 -6.99
N GLU A 236 -1.35 23.49 -5.94
CA GLU A 236 -1.30 24.63 -5.02
C GLU A 236 -0.17 24.53 -3.98
N ALA A 237 0.48 23.39 -3.91
CA ALA A 237 1.50 23.09 -2.91
C ALA A 237 2.89 23.64 -3.27
N GLU A 238 3.03 24.46 -4.31
CA GLU A 238 4.32 25.03 -4.75
C GLU A 238 5.09 25.71 -3.61
N GLN A 239 4.37 26.36 -2.68
CA GLN A 239 4.95 26.96 -1.48
C GLN A 239 5.11 25.98 -0.31
N SER A 240 4.56 24.80 -0.39
CA SER A 240 4.40 23.84 0.72
C SER A 240 5.39 22.68 0.67
N TYR A 241 6.28 22.61 -0.33
CA TYR A 241 7.28 21.53 -0.41
C TYR A 241 8.37 21.59 0.66
N LYS A 242 8.44 22.71 1.37
CA LYS A 242 9.36 22.85 2.49
C LYS A 242 8.96 21.90 3.61
N GLY A 243 9.83 20.99 3.97
CA GLY A 243 9.63 20.03 5.04
C GLY A 243 9.35 18.60 4.56
N TYR A 244 9.02 18.38 3.28
CA TYR A 244 8.99 17.04 2.72
C TYR A 244 10.39 16.46 2.57
N LEU A 245 10.50 15.14 2.78
CA LEU A 245 11.75 14.39 2.65
C LEU A 245 11.86 13.69 1.29
N LEU A 246 10.74 13.17 0.79
CA LEU A 246 10.63 12.55 -0.53
C LEU A 246 9.17 12.64 -1.02
N ALA A 247 8.97 12.31 -2.29
CA ALA A 247 7.64 12.19 -2.86
C ALA A 247 7.29 10.72 -3.18
N GLU A 248 6.01 10.42 -3.08
CA GLU A 248 5.38 9.24 -3.65
C GLU A 248 4.44 9.68 -4.74
N PHE A 249 4.50 9.07 -5.91
CA PHE A 249 3.49 9.27 -6.93
C PHE A 249 2.81 7.96 -7.29
N THR A 250 1.53 8.07 -7.66
CA THR A 250 0.70 6.90 -7.90
C THR A 250 -0.33 7.14 -8.98
N TYR A 251 -0.63 6.09 -9.71
CA TYR A 251 -1.73 6.01 -10.66
C TYR A 251 -2.14 4.54 -10.89
N PRO A 252 -3.38 4.30 -11.42
CA PRO A 252 -3.84 2.95 -11.71
C PRO A 252 -3.12 2.33 -12.92
N ILE A 253 -2.83 1.02 -12.86
CA ILE A 253 -2.39 0.24 -14.03
C ILE A 253 -3.47 0.18 -15.11
N LEU A 254 -4.74 0.30 -14.70
CA LEU A 254 -5.87 0.43 -15.60
C LEU A 254 -5.86 1.84 -16.23
N PRO A 255 -5.73 1.96 -17.57
CA PRO A 255 -5.75 3.27 -18.22
C PRO A 255 -7.12 3.92 -18.08
N GLU A 256 -7.19 5.23 -18.33
CA GLU A 256 -8.46 5.96 -18.37
C GLU A 256 -9.44 5.28 -19.33
N HIS A 257 -10.68 5.14 -18.89
CA HIS A 257 -11.76 4.47 -19.62
C HIS A 257 -13.12 5.04 -19.23
N GLU A 258 -14.13 4.74 -20.04
CA GLU A 258 -15.49 5.21 -19.80
C GLU A 258 -16.26 4.23 -18.91
N GLY A 259 -16.80 4.76 -17.80
CA GLY A 259 -17.59 4.02 -16.81
C GLY A 259 -16.79 3.01 -16.02
N GLY A 260 -17.25 2.69 -14.83
CA GLY A 260 -16.55 1.85 -13.87
C GLY A 260 -15.57 2.63 -13.00
N ALA A 261 -15.05 1.99 -11.97
CA ALA A 261 -14.03 2.56 -11.08
C ALA A 261 -12.66 2.64 -11.76
N GLN A 262 -11.84 3.61 -11.38
CA GLN A 262 -10.49 3.82 -11.91
C GLN A 262 -9.41 3.17 -11.04
N TRP A 263 -9.56 3.27 -9.72
CA TRP A 263 -8.60 2.74 -8.73
C TRP A 263 -8.90 1.32 -8.29
N PHE A 264 -10.12 0.83 -8.52
CA PHE A 264 -10.54 -0.52 -8.19
C PHE A 264 -10.64 -1.38 -9.44
N TYR A 265 -10.81 -2.70 -9.25
CA TYR A 265 -11.31 -3.51 -10.36
C TYR A 265 -12.59 -2.83 -10.92
N SER A 266 -12.59 -2.59 -12.20
CA SER A 266 -13.65 -1.81 -12.81
C SER A 266 -14.82 -2.72 -13.25
N LEU A 267 -14.84 -3.12 -14.47
CA LEU A 267 -15.90 -3.95 -15.06
C LEU A 267 -15.28 -5.03 -15.97
N PRO A 268 -15.91 -6.19 -16.14
CA PRO A 268 -15.37 -7.28 -16.99
C PRO A 268 -15.03 -6.86 -18.42
N ARG A 269 -15.73 -5.84 -18.97
CA ARG A 269 -15.40 -5.29 -20.30
C ARG A 269 -14.03 -4.60 -20.36
N HIS A 270 -13.45 -4.24 -19.22
CA HIS A 270 -12.16 -3.59 -19.10
C HIS A 270 -10.99 -4.57 -18.79
N ASP A 271 -11.27 -5.88 -18.72
CA ASP A 271 -10.27 -6.90 -18.36
C ASP A 271 -9.07 -6.97 -19.33
N ARG A 272 -9.22 -6.39 -20.53
CA ARG A 272 -8.14 -6.34 -21.52
C ARG A 272 -7.42 -4.98 -21.57
N LEU A 273 -7.83 -4.03 -20.73
CA LEU A 273 -7.21 -2.71 -20.69
C LEU A 273 -6.08 -2.72 -19.66
N CYS A 274 -4.90 -2.35 -20.08
CA CYS A 274 -3.73 -2.20 -19.21
C CYS A 274 -2.78 -1.17 -19.81
N LEU A 275 -2.09 -0.41 -18.98
CA LEU A 275 -1.03 0.47 -19.43
C LEU A 275 0.14 -0.36 -20.01
N PRO A 276 0.84 0.13 -21.03
CA PRO A 276 1.96 -0.59 -21.62
C PRO A 276 3.15 -0.65 -20.63
N PRO A 277 3.88 -1.78 -20.58
CA PRO A 277 5.03 -1.96 -19.69
C PRO A 277 6.10 -0.88 -19.83
N ASP A 278 6.37 -0.43 -21.05
CA ASP A 278 7.37 0.62 -21.34
C ASP A 278 7.05 1.93 -20.61
N LYS A 279 5.77 2.34 -20.57
CA LYS A 279 5.36 3.54 -19.86
C LYS A 279 5.63 3.41 -18.35
N ILE A 280 5.19 2.30 -17.76
CA ILE A 280 5.38 2.03 -16.32
C ILE A 280 6.88 2.01 -15.98
N PHE A 281 7.68 1.37 -16.82
CA PHE A 281 9.13 1.32 -16.64
C PHE A 281 9.79 2.71 -16.72
N GLN A 282 9.38 3.56 -17.67
CA GLN A 282 9.90 4.92 -17.76
C GLN A 282 9.54 5.76 -16.53
N ASP A 283 8.34 5.62 -16.00
CA ASP A 283 7.91 6.32 -14.80
C ASP A 283 8.66 5.81 -13.55
N TYR A 284 8.92 4.49 -13.47
CA TYR A 284 9.80 3.93 -12.44
C TYR A 284 11.21 4.56 -12.51
N LEU A 285 11.80 4.67 -13.70
CA LEU A 285 13.12 5.32 -13.86
C LEU A 285 13.09 6.77 -13.42
N GLY A 286 12.02 7.50 -13.78
CA GLY A 286 11.83 8.89 -13.36
C GLY A 286 11.72 9.02 -11.83
N ALA A 287 11.02 8.11 -11.14
CA ALA A 287 10.97 8.13 -9.68
C ALA A 287 12.35 7.96 -9.06
N VAL A 288 13.07 6.94 -9.51
CA VAL A 288 14.41 6.64 -8.99
C VAL A 288 15.40 7.77 -9.25
N GLU A 289 15.32 8.41 -10.44
CA GLU A 289 16.17 9.56 -10.80
C GLU A 289 16.04 10.72 -9.80
N TYR A 290 14.82 10.99 -9.32
CA TYR A 290 14.57 12.09 -8.37
C TYR A 290 14.61 11.64 -6.90
N GLY A 291 14.99 10.39 -6.61
CA GLY A 291 15.03 9.86 -5.25
C GLY A 291 13.64 9.77 -4.60
N ASN A 292 12.63 9.50 -5.39
CA ASN A 292 11.23 9.32 -4.98
C ASN A 292 10.81 7.86 -5.11
N ILE A 293 9.59 7.55 -4.66
CA ILE A 293 8.98 6.22 -4.80
C ILE A 293 7.76 6.27 -5.71
N PHE A 294 7.43 5.13 -6.30
CA PHE A 294 6.30 4.95 -7.18
C PHE A 294 5.41 3.81 -6.70
N SER A 295 4.11 4.07 -6.52
CA SER A 295 3.07 3.07 -6.23
C SER A 295 2.18 2.90 -7.46
N LEU A 296 2.18 1.71 -8.06
CA LEU A 296 1.31 1.38 -9.19
C LEU A 296 0.09 0.63 -8.65
N ASP A 297 -1.10 1.21 -8.83
CA ASP A 297 -2.31 0.58 -8.33
C ASP A 297 -2.81 -0.54 -9.23
N ALA A 298 -3.23 -1.64 -8.60
CA ALA A 298 -3.84 -2.79 -9.24
C ALA A 298 -4.97 -3.33 -8.34
N GLY A 299 -6.21 -3.15 -8.76
CA GLY A 299 -7.39 -3.57 -8.02
C GLY A 299 -7.74 -5.04 -8.27
N PRO A 300 -7.80 -5.90 -7.23
CA PRO A 300 -8.27 -7.27 -7.34
C PRO A 300 -9.74 -7.36 -7.77
N ASP A 301 -10.07 -8.41 -8.53
CA ASP A 301 -11.39 -8.71 -9.04
C ASP A 301 -12.39 -9.19 -7.96
N TYR A 302 -13.59 -9.60 -8.38
CA TYR A 302 -14.63 -10.16 -7.50
C TYR A 302 -14.24 -11.46 -6.81
N ALA A 303 -13.18 -12.12 -7.26
CA ALA A 303 -12.60 -13.31 -6.64
C ALA A 303 -11.34 -13.01 -5.81
N GLY A 304 -11.01 -11.74 -5.63
CA GLY A 304 -9.79 -11.33 -4.91
C GLY A 304 -8.51 -11.62 -5.70
N ARG A 305 -8.55 -11.66 -7.03
CA ARG A 305 -7.40 -11.95 -7.89
C ARG A 305 -7.02 -10.74 -8.73
N LEU A 306 -5.74 -10.52 -8.94
CA LEU A 306 -5.28 -9.61 -9.98
C LEU A 306 -5.68 -10.14 -11.36
N ARG A 307 -5.96 -9.25 -12.32
CA ARG A 307 -6.24 -9.66 -13.70
C ARG A 307 -4.98 -10.25 -14.35
N ASP A 308 -5.17 -11.24 -15.21
CA ASP A 308 -4.03 -11.92 -15.87
C ASP A 308 -3.15 -10.89 -16.63
N ILE A 309 -3.76 -9.92 -17.30
CA ILE A 309 -3.04 -8.87 -18.03
C ILE A 309 -2.21 -7.98 -17.11
N ASP A 310 -2.67 -7.71 -15.88
CA ASP A 310 -1.90 -6.94 -14.90
C ASP A 310 -0.65 -7.74 -14.48
N VAL A 311 -0.81 -9.03 -14.19
CA VAL A 311 0.30 -9.92 -13.79
C VAL A 311 1.31 -10.06 -14.93
N GLU A 312 0.86 -10.20 -16.18
CA GLU A 312 1.72 -10.25 -17.36
C GLU A 312 2.51 -8.94 -17.54
N THR A 313 1.82 -7.79 -17.42
CA THR A 313 2.42 -6.45 -17.52
C THR A 313 3.44 -6.22 -16.41
N LEU A 314 3.08 -6.52 -15.16
CA LEU A 314 3.97 -6.40 -14.00
C LEU A 314 5.23 -7.26 -14.16
N THR A 315 5.07 -8.50 -14.65
CA THR A 315 6.21 -9.40 -14.95
C THR A 315 7.15 -8.81 -16.00
N ALA A 316 6.58 -8.23 -17.06
CA ALA A 316 7.35 -7.58 -18.12
C ALA A 316 8.11 -6.35 -17.59
N VAL A 317 7.47 -5.51 -16.76
CA VAL A 317 8.12 -4.36 -16.10
C VAL A 317 9.29 -4.84 -15.22
N GLY A 318 9.09 -5.88 -14.43
CA GLY A 318 10.15 -6.45 -13.60
C GLY A 318 11.35 -6.94 -14.42
N GLN A 319 11.11 -7.57 -15.57
CA GLN A 319 12.19 -7.98 -16.48
C GLN A 319 12.95 -6.75 -16.99
N MET A 320 12.26 -5.68 -17.40
CA MET A 320 12.90 -4.44 -17.87
C MET A 320 13.76 -3.80 -16.77
N ILE A 321 13.30 -3.84 -15.51
CA ILE A 321 14.06 -3.33 -14.36
C ILE A 321 15.31 -4.16 -14.13
N ARG A 322 15.23 -5.50 -14.18
CA ARG A 322 16.40 -6.40 -14.06
C ARG A 322 17.41 -6.13 -15.16
N ASP A 323 16.96 -6.12 -16.41
CA ASP A 323 17.81 -5.86 -17.57
C ASP A 323 18.50 -4.49 -17.48
N TRP A 324 17.78 -3.48 -16.98
CA TRP A 324 18.35 -2.13 -16.76
C TRP A 324 19.42 -2.15 -15.66
N ARG A 325 19.20 -2.86 -14.57
CA ARG A 325 20.17 -2.97 -13.46
C ARG A 325 21.45 -3.71 -13.89
N GLU A 326 21.35 -4.70 -14.78
CA GLU A 326 22.49 -5.51 -15.25
C GLU A 326 23.33 -4.80 -16.33
N ARG A 327 22.80 -3.79 -17.02
CA ARG A 327 23.55 -3.04 -18.03
C ARG A 327 24.76 -2.35 -17.37
N PRO A 328 25.96 -2.37 -17.97
CA PRO A 328 27.10 -1.62 -17.45
C PRO A 328 26.76 -0.14 -17.36
N SER A 329 27.07 0.49 -16.22
CA SER A 329 26.96 1.93 -16.08
C SER A 329 27.90 2.61 -17.09
N LYS A 330 27.43 3.69 -17.73
CA LYS A 330 28.36 4.50 -18.54
C LYS A 330 29.50 4.99 -17.63
N PRO A 331 30.77 5.00 -18.12
CA PRO A 331 31.88 5.50 -17.33
C PRO A 331 31.58 6.90 -16.78
N GLY A 332 31.58 7.04 -15.44
CA GLY A 332 31.34 8.32 -14.75
C GLY A 332 29.88 8.62 -14.38
N ALA A 333 28.92 7.72 -14.65
CA ALA A 333 27.55 7.86 -14.16
C ALA A 333 27.32 6.85 -13.01
N GLU A 334 27.17 7.32 -11.79
CA GLU A 334 26.57 6.53 -10.72
C GLU A 334 25.08 6.34 -11.05
N ARG A 335 24.57 5.11 -10.91
CA ARG A 335 23.14 4.87 -11.01
C ARG A 335 22.50 5.23 -9.68
N PRO A 336 21.35 5.90 -9.68
CA PRO A 336 20.61 6.22 -8.48
C PRO A 336 20.12 4.98 -7.74
#